data_13a5bd165a0628d7cc73d37a75b0d4d6
#
_entry.id   13a5bd165a0628d7cc73d37a75b0d4d6
#
_cell.length_a   1.000
_cell.length_b   1.000
_cell.length_c   1.000
_cell.angle_alpha   90.00
_cell.angle_beta   90.00
_cell.angle_gamma   90.00
#
_symmetry.space_group_name_H-M   'P 1'
#
loop_
_entity.id
_entity.type
_entity.pdbx_description
1 polymer ?
#
loop_
_entity_poly.entity_id
_entity_poly.type
_entity_poly.pdbx_seq_one_letter_code
_entity_poly.pdbx_strand_id
1 'polypeptide(L)'
;MEPYDVMRIMIVVLTPIICWYFTRHQPGERVPLRKWAEEFHNKRYYLHAIGYVVIIRWKSITDKLNEPMKSRTGHWTDWVYSLEGDITKWVQDFFRNDVLTEFLNFHYLFIYLFLIYVTTVYFAYSGDRDMTDKVTLNYLLIYALAVPYYLFFNVEVTSSWIP
;
A
#
# COMPACT_ATOMS: atom_id res chain seq x y z
N MET A 1 -17.74 -14.59 3.14
CA MET A 1 -16.40 -13.97 3.26
C MET A 1 -16.31 -12.93 2.17
N GLU A 2 -16.08 -11.69 2.52
CA GLU A 2 -15.93 -10.63 1.55
C GLU A 2 -14.68 -10.91 0.67
N PRO A 3 -14.70 -10.58 -0.63
CA PRO A 3 -13.55 -10.79 -1.51
C PRO A 3 -12.25 -10.20 -0.95
N TYR A 4 -12.34 -9.08 -0.26
CA TYR A 4 -11.21 -8.43 0.42
C TYR A 4 -10.60 -9.26 1.55
N ASP A 5 -11.40 -10.02 2.29
CA ASP A 5 -10.89 -10.86 3.37
C ASP A 5 -10.11 -12.04 2.81
N VAL A 6 -10.58 -12.62 1.69
CA VAL A 6 -9.84 -13.68 0.98
C VAL A 6 -8.49 -13.16 0.51
N MET A 7 -8.47 -11.98 -0.12
CA MET A 7 -7.23 -11.37 -0.60
C MET A 7 -6.24 -11.08 0.54
N ARG A 8 -6.71 -10.56 1.68
CA ARG A 8 -5.88 -10.34 2.88
C ARG A 8 -5.26 -11.63 3.39
N ILE A 9 -6.06 -12.69 3.50
CA ILE A 9 -5.57 -14.01 3.93
C ILE A 9 -4.54 -14.54 2.95
N MET A 10 -4.80 -14.45 1.65
CA MET A 10 -3.85 -14.86 0.61
C MET A 10 -2.53 -14.10 0.73
N ILE A 11 -2.55 -12.79 0.92
CA ILE A 11 -1.34 -11.98 1.10
C ILE A 11 -0.56 -12.45 2.33
N VAL A 12 -1.23 -12.60 3.47
CA VAL A 12 -0.58 -13.01 4.73
C VAL A 12 0.04 -14.40 4.61
N VAL A 13 -0.61 -15.33 3.89
CA VAL A 13 -0.12 -16.70 3.71
C VAL A 13 0.97 -16.77 2.63
N LEU A 14 0.76 -16.12 1.49
CA LEU A 14 1.69 -16.21 0.35
C LEU A 14 2.99 -15.44 0.60
N THR A 15 2.94 -14.33 1.31
CA THR A 15 4.13 -13.50 1.55
C THR A 15 5.27 -14.28 2.21
N PRO A 16 5.09 -14.96 3.37
CA PRO A 16 6.17 -15.72 3.99
C PRO A 16 6.62 -16.91 3.13
N ILE A 17 5.72 -17.56 2.38
CA ILE A 17 6.06 -18.69 1.49
C ILE A 17 6.98 -18.21 0.35
N ILE A 18 6.62 -17.10 -0.28
CA ILE A 18 7.40 -16.53 -1.39
C ILE A 18 8.75 -16.00 -0.88
N CYS A 19 8.76 -15.30 0.24
CA CYS A 19 10.01 -14.84 0.84
C CYS A 19 10.94 -16.03 1.19
N TRP A 20 10.39 -17.09 1.78
CA TRP A 20 11.14 -18.31 2.06
C TRP A 20 11.68 -18.97 0.78
N TYR A 21 10.87 -19.06 -0.28
CA TYR A 21 11.31 -19.64 -1.55
C TYR A 21 12.47 -18.86 -2.16
N PHE A 22 12.37 -17.55 -2.26
CA PHE A 22 13.40 -16.72 -2.85
C PHE A 22 14.68 -16.66 -2.00
N THR A 23 14.58 -16.61 -0.69
CA THR A 23 15.76 -16.63 0.19
C THR A 23 16.47 -17.98 0.20
N ARG A 24 15.73 -19.07 -0.05
CA ARG A 24 16.32 -20.41 -0.13
C ARG A 24 17.25 -20.61 -1.33
N HIS A 25 17.03 -19.89 -2.42
CA HIS A 25 17.73 -20.05 -3.68
C HIS A 25 18.87 -19.06 -3.88
N GLN A 26 19.10 -18.15 -2.95
CA GLN A 26 20.26 -17.27 -3.02
C GLN A 26 21.53 -18.01 -2.57
N PRO A 27 22.58 -18.03 -3.42
CA PRO A 27 23.86 -18.60 -3.03
C PRO A 27 24.51 -17.65 -2.00
N GLY A 28 24.62 -18.07 -0.76
CA GLY A 28 25.45 -17.37 0.19
C GLY A 28 25.01 -17.42 1.65
N GLU A 29 23.79 -17.10 1.98
CA GLU A 29 23.39 -17.09 3.39
C GLU A 29 21.95 -17.57 3.59
N ARG A 30 21.83 -18.86 3.84
CA ARG A 30 20.58 -19.38 4.42
C ARG A 30 20.54 -18.93 5.88
N VAL A 31 19.78 -17.87 6.17
CA VAL A 31 19.48 -17.56 7.56
C VAL A 31 18.56 -18.64 8.09
N PRO A 32 18.98 -19.52 8.98
CA PRO A 32 18.10 -20.54 9.52
C PRO A 32 16.95 -19.87 10.26
N LEU A 33 15.74 -20.45 10.19
CA LEU A 33 14.53 -19.94 10.85
C LEU A 33 14.75 -19.54 12.31
N ARG A 34 15.67 -20.25 12.99
CA ARG A 34 16.04 -19.94 14.38
C ARG A 34 16.78 -18.60 14.50
N LYS A 35 17.74 -18.31 13.62
CA LYS A 35 18.44 -17.02 13.60
C LYS A 35 17.47 -15.88 13.25
N TRP A 36 16.51 -16.15 12.35
CA TRP A 36 15.49 -15.21 12.01
C TRP A 36 14.58 -14.88 13.20
N ALA A 37 14.15 -15.89 13.97
CA ALA A 37 13.38 -15.69 15.18
C ALA A 37 14.20 -14.93 16.27
N GLU A 38 15.49 -15.19 16.37
CA GLU A 38 16.39 -14.47 17.27
C GLU A 38 16.58 -13.02 16.82
N GLU A 39 16.70 -12.76 15.51
CA GLU A 39 16.80 -11.41 14.97
C GLU A 39 15.49 -10.61 15.10
N PHE A 40 14.33 -11.25 15.00
CA PHE A 40 13.03 -10.61 15.25
C PHE A 40 12.89 -10.07 16.68
N HIS A 41 13.64 -10.60 17.63
CA HIS A 41 13.74 -10.06 18.99
C HIS A 41 14.64 -8.83 19.09
N ASN A 42 15.25 -8.39 17.98
CA ASN A 42 16.05 -7.18 17.96
C ASN A 42 15.13 -5.95 18.09
N LYS A 43 15.50 -5.03 18.99
CA LYS A 43 14.78 -3.77 19.23
C LYS A 43 14.48 -2.98 17.94
N ARG A 44 15.32 -3.11 16.93
CA ARG A 44 15.17 -2.45 15.63
C ARG A 44 13.91 -2.89 14.89
N TYR A 45 13.60 -4.18 14.86
CA TYR A 45 12.37 -4.69 14.24
C TYR A 45 11.11 -4.25 14.99
N TYR A 46 11.18 -4.08 16.31
CA TYR A 46 10.06 -3.50 17.05
C TYR A 46 9.79 -2.05 16.64
N LEU A 47 10.83 -1.27 16.35
CA LEU A 47 10.67 0.10 15.85
C LEU A 47 9.99 0.12 14.47
N HIS A 48 10.34 -0.82 13.58
CA HIS A 48 9.64 -0.97 12.30
C HIS A 48 8.17 -1.33 12.49
N ALA A 49 7.88 -2.32 13.34
CA ALA A 49 6.51 -2.70 13.67
C ALA A 49 5.70 -1.52 14.24
N ILE A 50 6.29 -0.76 15.16
CA ILE A 50 5.68 0.48 15.69
C ILE A 50 5.44 1.48 14.56
N GLY A 51 6.41 1.68 13.66
CA GLY A 51 6.27 2.56 12.50
C GLY A 51 5.07 2.17 11.63
N TYR A 52 4.89 0.90 11.31
CA TYR A 52 3.72 0.42 10.55
C TYR A 52 2.40 0.61 11.32
N VAL A 53 2.39 0.35 12.62
CA VAL A 53 1.20 0.63 13.46
C VAL A 53 0.86 2.13 13.45
N VAL A 54 1.88 2.99 13.54
CA VAL A 54 1.70 4.44 13.44
C VAL A 54 1.10 4.83 12.09
N ILE A 55 1.61 4.31 10.97
CA ILE A 55 1.06 4.55 9.62
C ILE A 55 -0.43 4.17 9.57
N ILE A 56 -0.77 2.96 10.02
CA ILE A 56 -2.15 2.44 9.98
C ILE A 56 -3.08 3.33 10.81
N ARG A 57 -2.65 3.71 12.01
CA ARG A 57 -3.43 4.60 12.90
C ARG A 57 -3.56 6.00 12.31
N TRP A 58 -2.48 6.53 11.76
CA TRP A 58 -2.46 7.83 11.10
C TRP A 58 -3.41 7.88 9.92
N LYS A 59 -3.38 6.85 9.07
CA LYS A 59 -4.35 6.71 7.97
C LYS A 59 -5.78 6.74 8.49
N SER A 60 -6.10 5.96 9.52
CA SER A 60 -7.44 5.92 10.10
C SER A 60 -7.88 7.28 10.67
N ILE A 61 -6.97 8.06 11.24
CA ILE A 61 -7.24 9.42 11.73
C ILE A 61 -7.47 10.35 10.53
N THR A 62 -6.64 10.27 9.51
CA THR A 62 -6.76 11.08 8.29
C THR A 62 -8.09 10.85 7.58
N ASP A 63 -8.51 9.60 7.45
CA ASP A 63 -9.80 9.24 6.84
C ASP A 63 -10.98 9.86 7.63
N LYS A 64 -10.91 9.87 8.97
CA LYS A 64 -11.93 10.49 9.82
C LYS A 64 -11.93 12.03 9.77
N LEU A 65 -10.77 12.63 9.55
CA LEU A 65 -10.62 14.09 9.47
C LEU A 65 -10.96 14.61 8.06
N ASN A 66 -10.89 13.77 7.05
CA ASN A 66 -11.12 14.18 5.68
C ASN A 66 -12.54 14.72 5.45
N GLU A 67 -13.57 14.02 5.94
CA GLU A 67 -14.96 14.47 5.79
C GLU A 67 -15.25 15.86 6.38
N PRO A 68 -14.92 16.14 7.66
CA PRO A 68 -15.11 17.49 8.20
C PRO A 68 -14.18 18.53 7.56
N MET A 69 -13.04 18.14 7.00
CA MET A 69 -12.12 19.06 6.30
C MET A 69 -12.67 19.46 4.93
N LYS A 70 -13.35 18.57 4.20
CA LYS A 70 -13.97 18.89 2.91
C LYS A 70 -14.87 20.14 2.97
N SER A 71 -15.64 20.28 4.05
CA SER A 71 -16.51 21.44 4.23
C SER A 71 -15.75 22.77 4.47
N ARG A 72 -14.47 22.70 4.91
CA ARG A 72 -13.64 23.87 5.22
C ARG A 72 -12.68 24.25 4.09
N THR A 73 -12.13 23.28 3.40
CA THR A 73 -11.10 23.47 2.37
C THR A 73 -11.67 23.61 0.97
N GLY A 74 -12.98 23.34 0.81
CA GLY A 74 -13.64 23.34 -0.49
C GLY A 74 -13.35 22.07 -1.31
N HIS A 75 -14.08 21.93 -2.42
CA HIS A 75 -13.92 20.83 -3.36
C HIS A 75 -13.10 21.32 -4.55
N TRP A 76 -11.96 20.67 -4.78
CA TRP A 76 -11.11 20.94 -5.94
C TRP A 76 -11.51 20.12 -7.17
N THR A 77 -12.53 19.28 -7.04
CA THR A 77 -12.98 18.38 -8.10
C THR A 77 -13.38 19.13 -9.36
N ASP A 78 -14.21 20.19 -9.22
CA ASP A 78 -14.64 21.00 -10.36
C ASP A 78 -13.49 21.67 -11.09
N TRP A 79 -12.48 22.13 -10.33
CA TRP A 79 -11.31 22.75 -10.88
C TRP A 79 -10.45 21.73 -11.64
N VAL A 80 -10.19 20.55 -11.07
CA VAL A 80 -9.47 19.47 -11.75
C VAL A 80 -10.23 19.02 -12.99
N TYR A 81 -11.56 18.85 -12.89
CA TYR A 81 -12.38 18.47 -14.04
C TYR A 81 -12.36 19.52 -15.12
N SER A 82 -12.32 20.81 -14.79
CA SER A 82 -12.21 21.88 -15.78
C SER A 82 -10.89 21.85 -16.56
N LEU A 83 -9.83 21.29 -15.96
CA LEU A 83 -8.52 21.13 -16.63
C LEU A 83 -8.44 19.84 -17.44
N GLU A 84 -8.99 18.74 -16.90
CA GLU A 84 -8.95 17.41 -17.54
C GLU A 84 -10.02 17.29 -18.64
N GLY A 85 -11.15 17.96 -18.48
CA GLY A 85 -12.30 17.84 -19.36
C GLY A 85 -12.78 16.38 -19.45
N ASP A 86 -13.19 15.95 -20.63
CA ASP A 86 -13.69 14.61 -20.89
C ASP A 86 -12.58 13.57 -21.16
N ILE A 87 -11.30 13.93 -20.99
CA ILE A 87 -10.18 13.01 -21.30
C ILE A 87 -10.28 11.72 -20.48
N THR A 88 -10.55 11.85 -19.18
CA THR A 88 -10.66 10.68 -18.28
C THR A 88 -11.82 9.77 -18.72
N LYS A 89 -12.96 10.35 -19.07
CA LYS A 89 -14.12 9.62 -19.58
C LYS A 89 -13.80 8.94 -20.91
N TRP A 90 -13.17 9.65 -21.83
CA TRP A 90 -12.75 9.08 -23.11
C TRP A 90 -11.80 7.91 -22.96
N VAL A 91 -10.79 8.03 -22.09
CA VAL A 91 -9.85 6.94 -21.78
C VAL A 91 -10.60 5.75 -21.16
N GLN A 92 -11.51 6.01 -20.23
CA GLN A 92 -12.29 4.96 -19.58
C GLN A 92 -13.20 4.22 -20.59
N ASP A 93 -13.89 4.95 -21.46
CA ASP A 93 -14.76 4.37 -22.50
C ASP A 93 -13.95 3.57 -23.54
N PHE A 94 -12.76 4.08 -23.90
CA PHE A 94 -11.86 3.39 -24.84
C PHE A 94 -11.36 2.06 -24.31
N PHE A 95 -11.04 1.99 -23.01
CA PHE A 95 -10.55 0.79 -22.35
C PHE A 95 -11.66 -0.03 -21.66
N ARG A 96 -12.91 0.32 -21.85
CA ARG A 96 -14.03 -0.36 -21.21
C ARG A 96 -14.19 -1.79 -21.74
N ASN A 97 -13.62 -2.72 -20.98
CA ASN A 97 -13.66 -4.15 -21.24
C ASN A 97 -13.74 -4.87 -19.89
N ASP A 98 -14.73 -5.74 -19.73
CA ASP A 98 -14.98 -6.42 -18.44
C ASP A 98 -13.76 -7.24 -17.98
N VAL A 99 -13.12 -7.94 -18.92
CA VAL A 99 -11.91 -8.73 -18.60
C VAL A 99 -10.77 -7.83 -18.16
N LEU A 100 -10.57 -6.70 -18.84
CA LEU A 100 -9.52 -5.74 -18.47
C LEU A 100 -9.84 -5.09 -17.13
N THR A 101 -11.10 -4.77 -16.87
CA THR A 101 -11.53 -4.19 -15.59
C THR A 101 -11.29 -5.15 -14.43
N GLU A 102 -11.66 -6.43 -14.56
CA GLU A 102 -11.37 -7.44 -13.54
C GLU A 102 -9.87 -7.63 -13.33
N PHE A 103 -9.10 -7.67 -14.41
CA PHE A 103 -7.65 -7.78 -14.35
C PHE A 103 -7.01 -6.59 -13.63
N LEU A 104 -7.41 -5.36 -13.94
CA LEU A 104 -6.89 -4.16 -13.30
C LEU A 104 -7.31 -4.08 -11.83
N ASN A 105 -8.54 -4.44 -11.50
CA ASN A 105 -9.03 -4.50 -10.13
C ASN A 105 -8.24 -5.53 -9.31
N PHE A 106 -7.99 -6.71 -9.87
CA PHE A 106 -7.15 -7.72 -9.22
C PHE A 106 -5.72 -7.19 -8.98
N HIS A 107 -5.12 -6.54 -9.98
CA HIS A 107 -3.79 -5.96 -9.83
C HIS A 107 -3.76 -4.86 -8.79
N TYR A 108 -4.72 -3.97 -8.79
CA TYR A 108 -4.80 -2.88 -7.83
C TYR A 108 -5.02 -3.38 -6.39
N LEU A 109 -5.92 -4.32 -6.21
CA LEU A 109 -6.29 -4.79 -4.87
C LEU A 109 -5.33 -5.84 -4.32
N PHE A 110 -4.86 -6.76 -5.16
CA PHE A 110 -4.02 -7.86 -4.72
C PHE A 110 -2.54 -7.59 -4.97
N ILE A 111 -2.14 -7.37 -6.22
CA ILE A 111 -0.71 -7.26 -6.57
C ILE A 111 -0.07 -6.04 -5.90
N TYR A 112 -0.74 -4.91 -5.89
CA TYR A 112 -0.22 -3.70 -5.22
C TYR A 112 0.02 -3.92 -3.73
N LEU A 113 -0.98 -4.43 -3.00
CA LEU A 113 -0.82 -4.72 -1.58
C LEU A 113 0.21 -5.83 -1.33
N PHE A 114 0.21 -6.86 -2.18
CA PHE A 114 1.17 -7.94 -2.10
C PHE A 114 2.61 -7.44 -2.26
N LEU A 115 2.87 -6.56 -3.23
CA LEU A 115 4.20 -5.97 -3.42
C LEU A 115 4.68 -5.18 -2.19
N ILE A 116 3.79 -4.42 -1.54
CA ILE A 116 4.13 -3.70 -0.31
C ILE A 116 4.54 -4.68 0.79
N TYR A 117 3.74 -5.71 1.02
CA TYR A 117 4.00 -6.69 2.07
C TYR A 117 5.22 -7.56 1.76
N VAL A 118 5.33 -8.08 0.54
CA VAL A 118 6.44 -8.95 0.16
C VAL A 118 7.79 -8.22 0.23
N THR A 119 7.83 -6.97 -0.20
CA THR A 119 9.06 -6.16 -0.14
C THR A 119 9.53 -5.99 1.29
N THR A 120 8.63 -5.60 2.18
CA THR A 120 8.94 -5.40 3.60
C THR A 120 9.41 -6.70 4.27
N VAL A 121 8.66 -7.78 4.07
CA VAL A 121 8.98 -9.09 4.69
C VAL A 121 10.25 -9.69 4.09
N TYR A 122 10.46 -9.53 2.78
CA TYR A 122 11.66 -10.05 2.11
C TYR A 122 12.94 -9.44 2.67
N PHE A 123 13.02 -8.12 2.81
CA PHE A 123 14.21 -7.49 3.37
C PHE A 123 14.42 -7.83 4.84
N ALA A 124 13.34 -7.96 5.62
CA ALA A 124 13.43 -8.45 6.99
C ALA A 124 13.96 -9.90 7.03
N TYR A 125 13.53 -10.74 6.09
CA TYR A 125 13.96 -12.15 5.98
C TYR A 125 15.40 -12.31 5.49
N SER A 126 15.85 -11.44 4.60
CA SER A 126 17.23 -11.46 4.08
C SER A 126 18.27 -11.04 5.11
N GLY A 127 17.84 -10.48 6.25
CA GLY A 127 18.74 -9.94 7.26
C GLY A 127 19.43 -8.64 6.83
N ASP A 128 19.05 -8.08 5.69
CA ASP A 128 19.54 -6.78 5.23
C ASP A 128 18.88 -5.65 6.01
N ARG A 129 19.53 -5.28 7.10
CA ARG A 129 19.03 -4.28 8.04
C ARG A 129 18.96 -2.89 7.42
N ASP A 130 19.95 -2.54 6.61
CA ASP A 130 20.01 -1.23 5.97
C ASP A 130 18.87 -1.05 4.96
N MET A 131 18.62 -2.08 4.16
CA MET A 131 17.51 -2.06 3.21
C MET A 131 16.15 -2.08 3.91
N THR A 132 16.01 -2.83 5.00
CA THR A 132 14.78 -2.85 5.82
C THR A 132 14.49 -1.45 6.38
N ASP A 133 15.50 -0.75 6.89
CA ASP A 133 15.34 0.63 7.38
C ASP A 133 14.92 1.57 6.26
N LYS A 134 15.58 1.50 5.09
CA LYS A 134 15.26 2.35 3.94
C LYS A 134 13.84 2.13 3.45
N VAL A 135 13.41 0.88 3.34
CA VAL A 135 12.04 0.55 2.89
C VAL A 135 11.00 1.06 3.89
N THR A 136 11.21 0.83 5.18
CA THR A 136 10.29 1.32 6.22
C THR A 136 10.24 2.84 6.25
N LEU A 137 11.39 3.51 6.19
CA LEU A 137 11.47 4.96 6.18
C LEU A 137 10.76 5.55 4.94
N ASN A 138 10.96 4.95 3.77
CA ASN A 138 10.29 5.38 2.54
C ASN A 138 8.76 5.28 2.68
N TYR A 139 8.22 4.19 3.22
CA TYR A 139 6.78 4.07 3.47
C TYR A 139 6.29 5.14 4.45
N LEU A 140 7.01 5.36 5.56
CA LEU A 140 6.66 6.40 6.53
C LEU A 140 6.64 7.78 5.88
N LEU A 141 7.64 8.11 5.07
CA LEU A 141 7.76 9.39 4.37
C LEU A 141 6.64 9.58 3.34
N ILE A 142 6.37 8.56 2.51
CA ILE A 142 5.29 8.62 1.50
C ILE A 142 3.95 8.90 2.18
N TYR A 143 3.63 8.17 3.25
CA TYR A 143 2.39 8.41 3.98
C TYR A 143 2.36 9.76 4.68
N ALA A 144 3.46 10.19 5.30
CA ALA A 144 3.55 11.51 5.93
C ALA A 144 3.35 12.64 4.93
N LEU A 145 3.92 12.52 3.72
CA LEU A 145 3.77 13.51 2.66
C LEU A 145 2.39 13.46 1.99
N ALA A 146 1.76 12.30 1.94
CA ALA A 146 0.43 12.15 1.36
C ALA A 146 -0.67 12.79 2.21
N VAL A 147 -0.50 12.84 3.54
CA VAL A 147 -1.51 13.38 4.47
C VAL A 147 -1.94 14.81 4.16
N PRO A 148 -1.04 15.79 3.95
CA PRO A 148 -1.45 17.14 3.56
C PRO A 148 -2.30 17.16 2.28
N TYR A 149 -1.97 16.33 1.29
CA TYR A 149 -2.77 16.22 0.07
C TYR A 149 -4.17 15.72 0.37
N TYR A 150 -4.30 14.65 1.13
CA TYR A 150 -5.61 14.09 1.48
C TYR A 150 -6.47 15.03 2.32
N LEU A 151 -5.87 15.88 3.15
CA LEU A 151 -6.62 16.78 4.01
C LEU A 151 -6.96 18.13 3.35
N PHE A 152 -6.08 18.64 2.51
CA PHE A 152 -6.21 19.99 1.95
C PHE A 152 -6.56 20.03 0.47
N PHE A 153 -6.28 18.94 -0.25
CA PHE A 153 -6.56 18.83 -1.68
C PHE A 153 -7.62 17.76 -1.92
N ASN A 154 -8.86 18.09 -1.58
CA ASN A 154 -9.99 17.18 -1.70
C ASN A 154 -10.48 17.12 -3.14
N VAL A 155 -10.11 16.05 -3.84
CA VAL A 155 -10.63 15.69 -5.16
C VAL A 155 -11.43 14.39 -5.02
N GLU A 156 -12.63 14.38 -5.49
CA GLU A 156 -13.45 13.16 -5.51
C GLU A 156 -12.92 12.17 -6.56
N VAL A 157 -13.15 10.91 -6.29
CA VAL A 157 -12.75 9.83 -7.21
C VAL A 157 -13.61 9.91 -8.45
N THR A 158 -13.02 9.76 -9.63
CA THR A 158 -13.69 9.81 -10.94
C THR A 158 -14.93 8.90 -11.04
N SER A 159 -14.94 7.78 -10.32
CA SER A 159 -16.11 6.86 -10.26
C SER A 159 -17.36 7.46 -9.63
N SER A 160 -17.27 8.56 -8.89
CA SER A 160 -18.42 9.25 -8.31
C SER A 160 -19.07 10.25 -9.27
N TRP A 161 -18.39 10.61 -10.36
CA TRP A 161 -18.80 11.64 -11.32
C TRP A 161 -19.15 11.10 -12.70
N ILE A 162 -18.64 9.92 -13.05
CA ILE A 162 -18.90 9.28 -14.33
C ILE A 162 -19.87 8.13 -14.08
N PRO A 163 -21.12 8.21 -14.59
CA PRO A 163 -22.14 7.17 -14.43
C PRO A 163 -21.78 5.88 -15.17
#